data_50729f30886ea73fc445b04b9dc6f54d
#
_entry.id   50729f30886ea73fc445b04b9dc6f54d
#
_cell.length_a   1.000
_cell.length_b   1.000
_cell.length_c   1.000
_cell.angle_alpha   90.00
_cell.angle_beta   90.00
_cell.angle_gamma   90.00
#
_symmetry.space_group_name_H-M   'P 1'
#
loop_
_entity.id
_entity.type
_entity.pdbx_description
1 polymer ?
#
loop_
_entity_poly.entity_id
_entity_poly.type
_entity_poly.pdbx_seq_one_letter_code
_entity_poly.pdbx_strand_id
1 'polypeptide(L)'
;AVFKKKDQRTIYNMIYRDGKGGTTFIKRFAVTGVTREKIYDLTQGKPHSNVLYFSANPNGEAEIISIILRNSNSIKKLKWELDFTDLQIKGRSVRGNTVTKYPVRKVELKEKGVSTLKPRKIWFDDTIRRLNIENRGKLLGDFKGDDKLLIINNKGTIRAVSPELSLHFEDTTTHIEKWNPIKPLTAVYYDPNKERYFIK
;
A
#
# COMPACT_ATOMS: atom_id res chain seq x y z
N ALA A 1 -4.84 9.97 -4.22
CA ALA A 1 -4.40 9.60 -2.88
C ALA A 1 -4.07 10.85 -2.07
N VAL A 2 -4.43 10.87 -0.80
CA VAL A 2 -4.08 11.97 0.12
C VAL A 2 -2.75 11.62 0.77
N PHE A 3 -1.74 12.48 0.62
CA PHE A 3 -0.47 12.32 1.29
C PHE A 3 -0.63 12.63 2.79
N LYS A 4 -0.36 11.63 3.63
CA LYS A 4 -0.34 11.78 5.09
C LYS A 4 1.11 11.82 5.57
N LYS A 5 1.50 12.88 6.29
CA LYS A 5 2.89 13.10 6.75
C LYS A 5 3.51 11.94 7.51
N LYS A 6 2.70 11.15 8.23
CA LYS A 6 3.15 9.99 9.03
C LYS A 6 3.11 8.66 8.29
N ASP A 7 2.47 8.58 7.14
CA ASP A 7 2.37 7.36 6.34
C ASP A 7 3.17 7.50 5.04
N GLN A 8 4.45 7.15 5.13
CA GLN A 8 5.38 7.23 3.99
C GLN A 8 5.54 5.87 3.27
N ARG A 9 4.69 4.89 3.57
CA ARG A 9 4.79 3.55 2.96
C ARG A 9 4.14 3.45 1.59
N THR A 10 3.31 4.42 1.21
CA THR A 10 2.67 4.40 -0.10
C THR A 10 3.70 4.47 -1.21
N ILE A 11 3.70 3.45 -2.04
CA ILE A 11 4.51 3.37 -3.25
C ILE A 11 3.62 3.63 -4.45
N TYR A 12 4.11 4.46 -5.35
CA TYR A 12 3.42 4.83 -6.57
C TYR A 12 4.02 4.09 -7.75
N ASN A 13 3.18 3.45 -8.55
CA ASN A 13 3.55 2.83 -9.81
C ASN A 13 3.04 3.70 -10.95
N MET A 14 3.86 3.97 -11.94
CA MET A 14 3.52 4.89 -13.02
C MET A 14 4.13 4.47 -14.35
N ILE A 15 3.31 4.57 -15.40
CA ILE A 15 3.75 4.54 -16.79
C ILE A 15 3.36 5.86 -17.43
N TYR A 16 4.29 6.48 -18.12
CA TYR A 16 4.04 7.73 -18.83
C TYR A 16 4.77 7.78 -20.16
N ARG A 17 4.23 8.53 -21.11
CA ARG A 17 4.87 8.88 -22.35
C ARG A 17 5.48 10.27 -22.23
N ASP A 18 6.72 10.41 -22.64
CA ASP A 18 7.49 11.65 -22.56
C ASP A 18 7.40 12.43 -23.89
N GLY A 19 6.54 13.45 -23.96
CA GLY A 19 6.28 14.28 -25.12
C GLY A 19 5.30 13.66 -26.12
N LYS A 20 5.02 14.40 -27.22
CA LYS A 20 4.14 13.95 -28.30
C LYS A 20 4.83 12.86 -29.13
N GLY A 21 4.30 11.62 -29.10
CA GLY A 21 4.92 10.48 -29.80
C GLY A 21 6.25 10.01 -29.20
N GLY A 22 6.60 10.44 -28.00
CA GLY A 22 7.85 10.11 -27.34
C GLY A 22 7.91 8.72 -26.71
N THR A 23 9.07 8.41 -26.14
CA THR A 23 9.34 7.15 -25.45
C THR A 23 8.44 6.98 -24.22
N THR A 24 7.94 5.78 -24.02
CA THR A 24 7.20 5.41 -22.81
C THR A 24 8.14 4.88 -21.76
N PHE A 25 7.97 5.36 -20.53
CA PHE A 25 8.75 5.00 -19.36
C PHE A 25 7.88 4.38 -18.28
N ILE A 26 8.50 3.53 -17.48
CA ILE A 26 7.92 2.94 -16.28
C ILE A 26 8.77 3.33 -15.07
N LYS A 27 8.12 3.68 -13.99
CA LYS A 27 8.79 3.95 -12.72
C LYS A 27 7.96 3.53 -11.52
N ARG A 28 8.68 3.21 -10.46
CA ARG A 28 8.14 2.92 -9.15
C ARG A 28 8.81 3.86 -8.16
N PHE A 29 8.03 4.60 -7.38
CA PHE A 29 8.61 5.63 -6.55
C PHE A 29 7.87 5.88 -5.25
N ALA A 30 8.63 6.37 -4.26
CA ALA A 30 8.11 6.85 -3.00
C ALA A 30 8.05 8.39 -2.99
N VAL A 31 7.09 8.93 -2.24
CA VAL A 31 7.01 10.35 -1.94
C VAL A 31 7.35 10.53 -0.46
N THR A 32 8.55 11.04 -0.17
CA THR A 32 9.04 11.22 1.20
C THR A 32 8.56 12.52 1.84
N GLY A 33 8.12 13.48 1.04
CA GLY A 33 7.59 14.74 1.51
C GLY A 33 6.98 15.58 0.38
N VAL A 34 6.06 16.44 0.76
CA VAL A 34 5.43 17.43 -0.14
C VAL A 34 5.41 18.78 0.55
N THR A 35 5.56 19.84 -0.25
CA THR A 35 5.33 21.21 0.18
C THR A 35 3.87 21.54 -0.11
N ARG A 36 3.19 22.15 0.85
CA ARG A 36 1.80 22.58 0.69
C ARG A 36 1.66 23.50 -0.53
N GLU A 37 0.59 23.31 -1.29
CA GLU A 37 0.24 24.10 -2.48
C GLU A 37 1.25 24.07 -3.64
N LYS A 38 2.31 23.26 -3.53
CA LYS A 38 3.27 23.08 -4.61
C LYS A 38 2.85 21.97 -5.57
N ILE A 39 2.79 22.29 -6.86
CA ILE A 39 2.54 21.32 -7.93
C ILE A 39 3.86 20.63 -8.29
N TYR A 40 3.79 19.31 -8.44
CA TYR A 40 4.92 18.47 -8.83
C TYR A 40 4.61 17.76 -10.14
N ASP A 41 5.43 17.98 -11.15
CA ASP A 41 5.39 17.18 -12.37
C ASP A 41 6.06 15.84 -12.11
N LEU A 42 5.33 14.75 -12.42
CA LEU A 42 5.81 13.40 -12.28
C LEU A 42 6.40 12.82 -13.57
N THR A 43 6.33 13.57 -14.68
CA THR A 43 6.98 13.24 -15.95
C THR A 43 8.38 13.89 -16.04
N GLN A 44 8.90 14.13 -17.23
CA GLN A 44 10.15 14.88 -17.40
C GLN A 44 9.91 16.31 -17.92
N GLY A 45 8.67 16.78 -17.80
CA GLY A 45 8.30 18.17 -18.13
C GLY A 45 8.24 18.48 -19.63
N LYS A 46 8.39 17.52 -20.54
CA LYS A 46 8.23 17.79 -21.96
C LYS A 46 6.78 18.11 -22.30
N PRO A 47 6.53 19.09 -23.18
CA PRO A 47 5.18 19.37 -23.67
C PRO A 47 4.50 18.12 -24.21
N HIS A 48 3.20 17.95 -23.92
CA HIS A 48 2.39 16.80 -24.32
C HIS A 48 2.81 15.46 -23.70
N SER A 49 3.59 15.46 -22.63
CA SER A 49 3.77 14.25 -21.80
C SER A 49 2.44 13.80 -21.22
N ASN A 50 2.21 12.49 -21.17
CA ASN A 50 0.93 11.93 -20.72
C ASN A 50 1.15 10.71 -19.84
N VAL A 51 0.43 10.67 -18.71
CA VAL A 51 0.40 9.52 -17.81
C VAL A 51 -0.57 8.49 -18.39
N LEU A 52 -0.07 7.29 -18.63
CA LEU A 52 -0.83 6.18 -19.23
C LEU A 52 -1.37 5.22 -18.15
N TYR A 53 -0.66 5.13 -17.04
CA TYR A 53 -1.05 4.33 -15.87
C TYR A 53 -0.51 4.96 -14.60
N PHE A 54 -1.32 4.95 -13.56
CA PHE A 54 -0.91 5.44 -12.24
C PHE A 54 -1.68 4.71 -11.15
N SER A 55 -0.96 4.21 -10.15
CA SER A 55 -1.55 3.62 -8.96
C SER A 55 -0.82 4.06 -7.69
N ALA A 56 -1.54 4.04 -6.58
CA ALA A 56 -1.03 4.32 -5.25
C ALA A 56 -1.24 3.08 -4.37
N ASN A 57 -0.15 2.51 -3.91
CA ASN A 57 -0.10 1.25 -3.18
C ASN A 57 0.33 1.48 -1.73
N PRO A 58 -0.60 1.58 -0.76
CA PRO A 58 -0.33 1.97 0.62
C PRO A 58 0.69 1.08 1.34
N ASN A 59 0.76 -0.18 0.95
CA ASN A 59 1.70 -1.15 1.51
C ASN A 59 2.81 -1.52 0.52
N GLY A 60 2.99 -0.73 -0.55
CA GLY A 60 3.98 -1.02 -1.57
C GLY A 60 3.71 -2.32 -2.32
N GLU A 61 2.44 -2.62 -2.58
CA GLU A 61 2.06 -3.77 -3.40
C GLU A 61 2.67 -3.62 -4.80
N ALA A 62 3.20 -4.71 -5.32
CA ALA A 62 3.65 -4.80 -6.69
C ALA A 62 2.48 -5.26 -7.58
N GLU A 63 2.33 -4.60 -8.70
CA GLU A 63 1.27 -4.88 -9.66
C GLU A 63 1.87 -5.50 -10.92
N ILE A 64 1.14 -6.43 -11.51
CA ILE A 64 1.41 -6.91 -12.87
C ILE A 64 0.47 -6.19 -13.80
N ILE A 65 1.03 -5.56 -14.82
CA ILE A 65 0.29 -4.82 -15.83
C ILE A 65 0.52 -5.39 -17.22
N SER A 66 -0.47 -5.23 -18.08
CA SER A 66 -0.37 -5.57 -19.51
C SER A 66 -0.26 -4.29 -20.32
N ILE A 67 0.76 -4.22 -21.18
CA ILE A 67 0.95 -3.13 -22.12
C ILE A 67 0.53 -3.60 -23.50
N ILE A 68 -0.30 -2.80 -24.17
CA ILE A 68 -0.81 -3.06 -25.52
C ILE A 68 -0.40 -1.91 -26.42
N LEU A 69 0.32 -2.20 -27.49
CA LEU A 69 0.73 -1.22 -28.50
C LEU A 69 -0.37 -0.97 -29.52
N ARG A 70 -0.28 0.16 -30.21
CA ARG A 70 -1.02 0.37 -31.44
C ARG A 70 -0.47 -0.55 -32.53
N ASN A 71 -1.37 -1.14 -33.33
CA ASN A 71 -0.97 -2.01 -34.39
C ASN A 71 -0.16 -1.23 -35.47
N SER A 72 0.93 -1.84 -35.92
CA SER A 72 1.79 -1.33 -36.97
C SER A 72 2.51 -2.51 -37.61
N ASN A 73 2.69 -2.49 -38.92
CA ASN A 73 3.33 -3.57 -39.69
C ASN A 73 4.77 -3.86 -39.28
N SER A 74 5.42 -2.91 -38.55
CA SER A 74 6.79 -3.06 -38.09
C SER A 74 6.91 -3.70 -36.68
N ILE A 75 5.79 -3.99 -36.00
CA ILE A 75 5.79 -4.46 -34.62
C ILE A 75 5.36 -5.92 -34.57
N LYS A 76 6.31 -6.80 -34.20
CA LYS A 76 6.05 -8.24 -34.08
C LYS A 76 5.31 -8.61 -32.78
N LYS A 77 5.54 -7.90 -31.67
CA LYS A 77 4.93 -8.18 -30.35
C LYS A 77 4.10 -6.99 -29.89
N LEU A 78 2.79 -7.13 -29.96
CA LEU A 78 1.84 -6.06 -29.68
C LEU A 78 1.42 -6.00 -28.19
N LYS A 79 1.63 -7.09 -27.45
CA LYS A 79 1.22 -7.19 -26.04
C LYS A 79 2.25 -7.93 -25.22
N TRP A 80 2.56 -7.44 -24.02
CA TRP A 80 3.36 -8.12 -22.99
C TRP A 80 3.01 -7.63 -21.61
N GLU A 81 3.52 -8.33 -20.60
CA GLU A 81 3.32 -8.01 -19.20
C GLU A 81 4.59 -7.43 -18.60
N LEU A 82 4.41 -6.56 -17.64
CA LEU A 82 5.48 -6.01 -16.80
C LEU A 82 5.07 -6.15 -15.35
N ASP A 83 6.02 -6.60 -14.53
CA ASP A 83 5.89 -6.69 -13.09
C ASP A 83 6.61 -5.51 -12.44
N PHE A 84 5.91 -4.76 -11.60
CA PHE A 84 6.53 -3.68 -10.84
C PHE A 84 7.50 -4.18 -9.76
N THR A 85 7.50 -5.48 -9.42
CA THR A 85 8.48 -6.10 -8.51
C THR A 85 9.90 -5.95 -9.03
N ASP A 86 10.09 -6.01 -10.34
CA ASP A 86 11.40 -5.89 -11.00
C ASP A 86 11.99 -4.49 -10.94
N LEU A 87 11.22 -3.51 -10.46
CA LEU A 87 11.64 -2.12 -10.40
C LEU A 87 12.05 -1.70 -9.00
N GLN A 88 13.21 -1.06 -8.90
CA GLN A 88 13.64 -0.42 -7.67
C GLN A 88 12.73 0.78 -7.33
N ILE A 89 12.38 0.90 -6.06
CA ILE A 89 11.68 2.06 -5.53
C ILE A 89 12.68 3.22 -5.44
N LYS A 90 12.40 4.30 -6.17
CA LYS A 90 13.27 5.49 -6.23
C LYS A 90 12.49 6.75 -5.79
N GLY A 91 13.09 7.93 -5.91
CA GLY A 91 12.42 9.21 -5.67
C GLY A 91 11.48 9.59 -6.84
N ARG A 92 10.51 10.46 -6.57
CA ARG A 92 9.49 10.89 -7.56
C ARG A 92 10.05 11.56 -8.82
N SER A 93 11.20 12.24 -8.72
CA SER A 93 11.83 12.98 -9.84
C SER A 93 12.57 12.08 -10.83
N VAL A 94 12.73 10.82 -10.53
CA VAL A 94 13.44 9.87 -11.40
C VAL A 94 12.64 9.64 -12.69
N ARG A 95 13.35 9.59 -13.81
CA ARG A 95 12.78 9.32 -15.14
C ARG A 95 12.13 7.93 -15.24
N GLY A 96 12.77 6.93 -14.67
CA GLY A 96 12.35 5.53 -14.79
C GLY A 96 13.04 4.79 -15.93
N ASN A 97 12.61 3.54 -16.14
CA ASN A 97 13.16 2.64 -17.16
C ASN A 97 12.37 2.79 -18.45
N THR A 98 13.04 2.66 -19.60
CA THR A 98 12.38 2.67 -20.90
C THR A 98 11.56 1.40 -21.08
N VAL A 99 10.31 1.57 -21.51
CA VAL A 99 9.38 0.49 -21.85
C VAL A 99 9.39 0.24 -23.35
N THR A 100 9.10 1.29 -24.11
CA THR A 100 9.00 1.20 -25.58
C THR A 100 9.09 2.58 -26.23
N LYS A 101 9.58 2.60 -27.45
CA LYS A 101 9.54 3.78 -28.34
C LYS A 101 8.27 3.81 -29.21
N TYR A 102 7.50 2.71 -29.23
CA TYR A 102 6.29 2.62 -30.03
C TYR A 102 5.07 3.17 -29.29
N PRO A 103 4.06 3.64 -30.03
CA PRO A 103 2.84 4.18 -29.42
C PRO A 103 2.08 3.12 -28.61
N VAL A 104 1.89 3.38 -27.33
CA VAL A 104 1.05 2.55 -26.47
C VAL A 104 -0.42 2.90 -26.73
N ARG A 105 -1.23 1.87 -26.96
CA ARG A 105 -2.68 2.00 -27.08
C ARG A 105 -3.37 1.99 -25.74
N LYS A 106 -2.97 1.05 -24.84
CA LYS A 106 -3.59 0.84 -23.53
C LYS A 106 -2.61 0.19 -22.55
N VAL A 107 -2.77 0.53 -21.28
CA VAL A 107 -2.15 -0.16 -20.15
C VAL A 107 -3.27 -0.66 -19.23
N GLU A 108 -3.25 -1.93 -18.89
CA GLU A 108 -4.28 -2.58 -18.05
C GLU A 108 -3.64 -3.21 -16.82
N LEU A 109 -4.26 -3.01 -15.67
CA LEU A 109 -3.94 -3.80 -14.49
C LEU A 109 -4.37 -5.25 -14.76
N LYS A 110 -3.45 -6.18 -14.58
CA LYS A 110 -3.72 -7.61 -14.70
C LYS A 110 -3.90 -8.25 -13.33
N GLU A 111 -2.96 -7.96 -12.44
CA GLU A 111 -2.94 -8.54 -11.10
C GLU A 111 -2.38 -7.54 -10.08
N LYS A 112 -2.97 -7.51 -8.91
CA LYS A 112 -2.44 -6.80 -7.76
C LYS A 112 -1.63 -7.77 -6.90
N GLY A 113 -0.31 -7.61 -6.91
CA GLY A 113 0.61 -8.47 -6.17
C GLY A 113 0.68 -8.16 -4.68
N VAL A 114 1.56 -8.86 -4.00
CA VAL A 114 1.80 -8.71 -2.57
C VAL A 114 2.70 -7.50 -2.26
N SER A 115 2.72 -7.10 -1.00
CA SER A 115 3.62 -6.05 -0.51
C SER A 115 5.09 -6.44 -0.68
N THR A 116 5.88 -5.54 -1.24
CA THR A 116 7.34 -5.70 -1.41
C THR A 116 8.17 -4.96 -0.36
N LEU A 117 7.51 -4.26 0.55
CA LEU A 117 8.18 -3.53 1.62
C LEU A 117 8.60 -4.48 2.75
N LYS A 118 9.75 -4.19 3.35
CA LYS A 118 10.22 -4.91 4.54
C LYS A 118 9.18 -4.80 5.67
N PRO A 119 9.03 -5.84 6.50
CA PRO A 119 8.23 -5.76 7.71
C PRO A 119 8.66 -4.57 8.57
N ARG A 120 7.71 -3.96 9.24
CA ARG A 120 7.99 -2.92 10.24
C ARG A 120 7.46 -3.33 11.60
N LYS A 121 8.21 -3.03 12.65
CA LYS A 121 7.77 -3.20 14.02
C LYS A 121 6.70 -2.18 14.34
N ILE A 122 5.64 -2.63 15.00
CA ILE A 122 4.54 -1.77 15.46
C ILE A 122 4.36 -1.98 16.95
N TRP A 123 4.26 -0.88 17.65
CA TRP A 123 3.98 -0.82 19.09
C TRP A 123 2.61 -0.20 19.33
N PHE A 124 1.99 -0.58 20.42
CA PHE A 124 0.77 0.03 20.92
C PHE A 124 1.10 0.82 22.19
N ASP A 125 0.87 2.11 22.14
CA ASP A 125 0.98 3.01 23.29
C ASP A 125 -0.40 3.07 23.97
N ASP A 126 -0.50 2.44 25.15
CA ASP A 126 -1.74 2.33 25.89
C ASP A 126 -2.16 3.68 26.51
N THR A 127 -1.22 4.56 26.77
CA THR A 127 -1.48 5.89 27.36
C THR A 127 -2.24 6.80 26.38
N ILE A 128 -1.80 6.82 25.11
CA ILE A 128 -2.43 7.65 24.08
C ILE A 128 -3.36 6.86 23.17
N ARG A 129 -3.52 5.56 23.43
CA ARG A 129 -4.39 4.64 22.69
C ARG A 129 -4.14 4.65 21.18
N ARG A 130 -2.85 4.59 20.79
CA ARG A 130 -2.43 4.65 19.38
C ARG A 130 -1.29 3.71 19.05
N LEU A 131 -1.23 3.35 17.77
CA LEU A 131 -0.06 2.66 17.24
C LEU A 131 1.08 3.63 16.98
N ASN A 132 2.30 3.12 17.09
CA ASN A 132 3.52 3.86 16.74
C ASN A 132 4.63 2.92 16.23
N ILE A 133 5.69 3.51 15.69
CA ILE A 133 6.90 2.84 15.22
C ILE A 133 8.14 3.33 15.97
N GLU A 134 7.92 4.07 17.06
CA GLU A 134 8.93 4.78 17.83
C GLU A 134 9.31 4.01 19.13
N ASN A 135 8.99 2.73 19.19
CA ASN A 135 9.29 1.87 20.34
C ASN A 135 8.62 2.32 21.66
N ARG A 136 7.41 2.90 21.59
CA ARG A 136 6.63 3.31 22.75
C ARG A 136 5.52 2.32 23.06
N GLY A 137 5.48 1.84 24.30
CA GLY A 137 4.47 0.91 24.79
C GLY A 137 4.74 -0.55 24.42
N LYS A 138 3.68 -1.33 24.21
CA LYS A 138 3.74 -2.78 23.97
C LYS A 138 4.09 -3.06 22.51
N LEU A 139 5.14 -3.87 22.26
CA LEU A 139 5.43 -4.39 20.91
C LEU A 139 4.35 -5.38 20.49
N LEU A 140 3.71 -5.12 19.38
CA LEU A 140 2.71 -6.03 18.76
C LEU A 140 3.36 -7.00 17.76
N GLY A 141 4.55 -6.70 17.25
CA GLY A 141 5.33 -7.54 16.34
C GLY A 141 5.72 -6.87 15.05
N ASP A 142 6.25 -7.69 14.13
CA ASP A 142 6.63 -7.28 12.78
C ASP A 142 5.44 -7.41 11.82
N PHE A 143 5.06 -6.32 11.14
CA PHE A 143 3.93 -6.26 10.23
C PHE A 143 4.37 -6.09 8.80
N LYS A 144 3.91 -6.98 7.93
CA LYS A 144 3.94 -6.86 6.47
C LYS A 144 2.69 -6.11 5.97
N GLY A 145 2.61 -5.85 4.67
CA GLY A 145 1.52 -5.08 4.09
C GLY A 145 0.12 -5.64 4.31
N ASP A 146 -0.01 -6.96 4.30
CA ASP A 146 -1.30 -7.65 4.40
C ASP A 146 -1.68 -8.07 5.83
N ASP A 147 -0.76 -7.89 6.78
CA ASP A 147 -1.00 -8.22 8.18
C ASP A 147 -2.10 -7.33 8.78
N LYS A 148 -2.92 -7.93 9.63
CA LYS A 148 -4.01 -7.26 10.34
C LYS A 148 -3.74 -7.21 11.84
N LEU A 149 -4.41 -6.28 12.49
CA LEU A 149 -4.58 -6.25 13.94
C LEU A 149 -5.89 -6.91 14.32
N LEU A 150 -5.85 -7.77 15.33
CA LEU A 150 -7.02 -8.24 16.04
C LEU A 150 -7.30 -7.27 17.19
N ILE A 151 -8.54 -6.81 17.27
CA ILE A 151 -9.02 -5.92 18.32
C ILE A 151 -10.25 -6.55 18.95
N ILE A 152 -10.26 -6.65 20.27
CA ILE A 152 -11.40 -7.12 21.05
C ILE A 152 -11.77 -6.04 22.05
N ASN A 153 -13.04 -5.70 22.15
CA ASN A 153 -13.54 -4.76 23.14
C ASN A 153 -14.22 -5.49 24.34
N ASN A 154 -14.53 -4.75 25.37
CA ASN A 154 -15.18 -5.25 26.60
C ASN A 154 -16.62 -5.79 26.37
N LYS A 155 -17.22 -5.49 25.22
CA LYS A 155 -18.52 -6.04 24.81
C LYS A 155 -18.41 -7.36 24.03
N GLY A 156 -17.17 -7.89 23.87
CA GLY A 156 -16.91 -9.11 23.11
C GLY A 156 -16.93 -8.94 21.61
N THR A 157 -16.95 -7.70 21.10
CA THR A 157 -16.84 -7.44 19.65
C THR A 157 -15.41 -7.65 19.19
N ILE A 158 -15.25 -8.43 18.13
CA ILE A 158 -13.96 -8.74 17.51
C ILE A 158 -13.88 -8.08 16.14
N ARG A 159 -12.77 -7.40 15.86
CA ARG A 159 -12.50 -6.77 14.55
C ARG A 159 -11.08 -7.05 14.10
N ALA A 160 -10.90 -7.31 12.81
CA ALA A 160 -9.60 -7.35 12.17
C ALA A 160 -9.43 -6.11 11.27
N VAL A 161 -8.43 -5.27 11.56
CA VAL A 161 -8.19 -4.00 10.85
C VAL A 161 -6.76 -3.91 10.35
N SER A 162 -6.53 -3.08 9.34
CA SER A 162 -5.17 -2.76 8.89
C SER A 162 -4.44 -1.91 9.95
N PRO A 163 -3.13 -2.11 10.18
CA PRO A 163 -2.38 -1.43 11.23
C PRO A 163 -1.98 0.00 10.82
N GLU A 164 -2.96 0.89 10.66
CA GLU A 164 -2.72 2.29 10.35
C GLU A 164 -2.31 3.08 11.61
N LEU A 165 -1.21 3.84 11.53
CA LEU A 165 -0.71 4.67 12.64
C LEU A 165 -1.65 5.82 13.03
N SER A 166 -2.62 6.13 12.16
CA SER A 166 -3.66 7.15 12.42
C SER A 166 -4.82 6.63 13.28
N LEU A 167 -4.94 5.31 13.46
CA LEU A 167 -6.01 4.72 14.26
C LEU A 167 -5.90 5.15 15.72
N HIS A 168 -7.02 5.54 16.27
CA HIS A 168 -7.23 5.72 17.71
C HIS A 168 -8.11 4.58 18.22
N PHE A 169 -7.70 3.98 19.32
CA PHE A 169 -8.42 2.86 19.94
C PHE A 169 -9.21 3.35 21.13
N GLU A 170 -10.48 2.99 21.17
CA GLU A 170 -11.38 3.36 22.29
C GLU A 170 -10.92 2.73 23.61
N ASP A 171 -11.27 3.33 24.73
CA ASP A 171 -10.99 2.81 26.07
C ASP A 171 -11.69 1.46 26.33
N THR A 172 -12.74 1.17 25.57
CA THR A 172 -13.42 -0.13 25.58
C THR A 172 -12.58 -1.28 24.99
N THR A 173 -11.46 -0.98 24.32
CA THR A 173 -10.56 -1.99 23.75
C THR A 173 -9.80 -2.70 24.87
N THR A 174 -10.07 -3.98 25.07
CA THR A 174 -9.45 -4.81 26.12
C THR A 174 -8.28 -5.64 25.61
N HIS A 175 -8.28 -5.96 24.30
CA HIS A 175 -7.22 -6.76 23.70
C HIS A 175 -6.84 -6.24 22.34
N ILE A 176 -5.53 -6.17 22.08
CA ILE A 176 -4.95 -5.81 20.80
C ILE A 176 -3.70 -6.66 20.55
N GLU A 177 -3.68 -7.34 19.41
CA GLU A 177 -2.53 -8.12 18.97
C GLU A 177 -2.43 -8.19 17.44
N LYS A 178 -1.30 -8.67 16.93
CA LYS A 178 -1.20 -9.04 15.52
C LYS A 178 -2.12 -10.23 15.25
N TRP A 179 -2.98 -10.09 14.22
CA TRP A 179 -3.89 -11.17 13.81
C TRP A 179 -3.11 -12.40 13.35
N ASN A 180 -3.44 -13.53 13.94
CA ASN A 180 -2.96 -14.84 13.52
C ASN A 180 -4.17 -15.79 13.35
N PRO A 181 -4.56 -16.16 12.11
CA PRO A 181 -5.76 -16.95 11.85
C PRO A 181 -5.70 -18.38 12.40
N ILE A 182 -4.49 -18.88 12.68
CA ILE A 182 -4.32 -20.24 13.24
C ILE A 182 -4.23 -20.26 14.77
N LYS A 183 -4.13 -19.10 15.42
CA LYS A 183 -4.07 -19.00 16.86
C LYS A 183 -5.48 -19.11 17.45
N PRO A 184 -5.79 -20.12 18.27
CA PRO A 184 -7.08 -20.20 18.95
C PRO A 184 -7.18 -19.04 19.97
N LEU A 185 -8.38 -18.52 20.13
CA LEU A 185 -8.72 -17.53 21.14
C LEU A 185 -9.62 -18.18 22.18
N THR A 186 -9.27 -18.01 23.45
CA THR A 186 -10.13 -18.44 24.55
C THR A 186 -10.69 -17.19 25.24
N ALA A 187 -11.99 -17.15 25.40
CA ALA A 187 -12.69 -16.06 26.06
C ALA A 187 -13.53 -16.58 27.23
N VAL A 188 -13.49 -15.85 28.32
CA VAL A 188 -14.42 -16.01 29.42
C VAL A 188 -15.42 -14.86 29.35
N TYR A 189 -16.70 -15.17 29.32
CA TYR A 189 -17.75 -14.16 29.25
C TYR A 189 -18.89 -14.49 30.22
N TYR A 190 -19.57 -13.45 30.70
CA TYR A 190 -20.76 -13.57 31.52
C TYR A 190 -22.02 -13.52 30.66
N ASP A 191 -22.89 -14.50 30.83
CA ASP A 191 -24.21 -14.51 30.20
C ASP A 191 -25.27 -14.03 31.21
N PRO A 192 -25.84 -12.85 31.03
CA PRO A 192 -26.80 -12.27 31.98
C PRO A 192 -28.12 -13.06 32.04
N ASN A 193 -28.50 -13.79 30.97
CA ASN A 193 -29.73 -14.60 30.97
C ASN A 193 -29.57 -15.90 31.79
N LYS A 194 -28.34 -16.38 31.91
CA LYS A 194 -28.01 -17.61 32.65
C LYS A 194 -27.32 -17.33 33.97
N GLU A 195 -27.05 -16.05 34.25
CA GLU A 195 -26.41 -15.55 35.47
C GLU A 195 -25.09 -16.27 35.83
N ARG A 196 -24.33 -16.66 34.82
CA ARG A 196 -23.07 -17.40 35.01
C ARG A 196 -22.02 -17.11 33.93
N TYR A 197 -20.78 -17.45 34.25
CA TYR A 197 -19.66 -17.38 33.32
C TYR A 197 -19.57 -18.61 32.43
N PHE A 198 -19.15 -18.39 31.20
CA PHE A 198 -18.86 -19.41 30.20
C PHE A 198 -17.46 -19.22 29.63
N ILE A 199 -16.85 -20.32 29.21
CA ILE A 199 -15.61 -20.35 28.46
C ILE A 199 -15.95 -20.76 27.02
N LYS A 200 -15.36 -20.03 26.08
CA LYS A 200 -15.53 -20.29 24.66
C LYS A 200 -14.18 -20.26 23.98
#